data_41ab61765eb2335b3a62b72c7df4398a
#
_entry.id   41ab61765eb2335b3a62b72c7df4398a
#
_cell.length_a   1.000
_cell.length_b   1.000
_cell.length_c   1.000
_cell.angle_alpha   90.00
_cell.angle_beta   90.00
_cell.angle_gamma   90.00
#
_symmetry.space_group_name_H-M   'P 1'
#
loop_
_entity.id
_entity.type
_entity.pdbx_description
1 polymer ?
#
loop_
_entity_poly.entity_id
_entity_poly.type
_entity_poly.pdbx_seq_one_letter_code
_entity_poly.pdbx_strand_id
1 'polypeptide(L)'
;MKKLLSLLTLFIFIDNIQAQTSEQTIYRSEFMFCNFNEGKNYQDVLAEQAPYEQFLNENGLEYNRLNLSPIWDNDSEYDYVMWGNWPNGEMQYKEWGAYMNDYPAWASENDIPAQSAGECENFVSMMNHRVLRINADSYDDRMFSDWRQCTLKPRADMAELKAVYAEMEQLARDRGQGGYAIHFFTPYRGIQDAPYDFLMSYIWFTSEARSAGVANWPEWNALMEESGLYKKRDKHIESCTGADTYQLDWVYST
;
A
#
# COMPACT_ATOMS: atom_id res chain seq x y z
N MET A 1 -51.72 -51.10 24.57
CA MET A 1 -51.66 -49.79 23.83
C MET A 1 -50.59 -48.94 24.43
N LYS A 2 -49.42 -48.96 23.85
CA LYS A 2 -48.27 -48.17 24.30
C LYS A 2 -48.13 -46.93 23.38
N LYS A 3 -48.32 -45.73 23.95
CA LYS A 3 -48.12 -44.46 23.24
C LYS A 3 -46.62 -44.18 23.17
N LEU A 4 -46.08 -44.14 21.96
CA LEU A 4 -44.73 -43.70 21.67
C LEU A 4 -44.72 -42.17 21.62
N LEU A 5 -44.02 -41.53 22.56
CA LEU A 5 -43.77 -40.08 22.55
C LEU A 5 -42.51 -39.89 21.70
N SER A 6 -42.69 -39.30 20.51
CA SER A 6 -41.57 -38.92 19.67
C SER A 6 -41.03 -37.57 20.13
N LEU A 7 -39.82 -37.57 20.71
CA LEU A 7 -39.09 -36.38 21.08
C LEU A 7 -38.37 -35.83 19.84
N LEU A 8 -38.87 -34.74 19.29
CA LEU A 8 -38.27 -34.02 18.20
C LEU A 8 -37.16 -33.11 18.76
N THR A 9 -35.93 -33.56 18.70
CA THR A 9 -34.78 -32.75 19.10
C THR A 9 -34.44 -31.76 17.96
N LEU A 10 -34.82 -30.50 18.18
CA LEU A 10 -34.47 -29.38 17.30
C LEU A 10 -32.99 -29.05 17.51
N PHE A 11 -32.11 -29.52 16.62
CA PHE A 11 -30.71 -29.05 16.55
C PHE A 11 -30.70 -27.64 15.98
N ILE A 12 -30.54 -26.65 16.85
CA ILE A 12 -30.23 -25.29 16.46
C ILE A 12 -28.73 -25.30 16.09
N PHE A 13 -28.42 -25.32 14.79
CA PHE A 13 -27.11 -24.99 14.29
C PHE A 13 -26.90 -23.49 14.55
N ILE A 14 -26.22 -23.17 15.63
CA ILE A 14 -25.61 -21.85 15.77
C ILE A 14 -24.39 -21.86 14.88
N ASP A 15 -24.59 -21.39 13.67
CA ASP A 15 -23.46 -21.01 12.82
C ASP A 15 -22.68 -19.91 13.56
N ASN A 16 -21.60 -20.32 14.23
CA ASN A 16 -20.58 -19.40 14.67
C ASN A 16 -19.98 -18.75 13.42
N ILE A 17 -20.55 -17.64 13.00
CA ILE A 17 -19.86 -16.69 12.15
C ILE A 17 -18.75 -16.13 13.01
N GLN A 18 -17.65 -16.86 13.10
CA GLN A 18 -16.38 -16.25 13.46
C GLN A 18 -16.09 -15.25 12.34
N ALA A 19 -16.38 -13.98 12.62
CA ALA A 19 -15.75 -12.91 11.89
C ALA A 19 -14.25 -13.19 12.00
N GLN A 20 -13.66 -13.75 10.94
CA GLN A 20 -12.22 -13.74 10.76
C GLN A 20 -11.84 -12.27 10.74
N THR A 21 -11.46 -11.77 11.90
CA THR A 21 -10.61 -10.57 11.94
C THR A 21 -9.36 -10.99 11.19
N SER A 22 -9.31 -10.66 9.90
CA SER A 22 -8.07 -10.80 9.13
C SER A 22 -7.03 -10.06 9.94
N GLU A 23 -6.07 -10.78 10.51
CA GLU A 23 -4.88 -10.16 11.10
C GLU A 23 -4.37 -9.21 10.03
N GLN A 24 -4.52 -7.91 10.26
CA GLN A 24 -4.11 -6.92 9.27
C GLN A 24 -2.61 -7.03 9.14
N THR A 25 -2.15 -7.61 8.05
CA THR A 25 -0.73 -7.76 7.77
C THR A 25 -0.10 -6.37 7.74
N ILE A 26 0.86 -6.15 8.64
CA ILE A 26 1.64 -4.92 8.68
C ILE A 26 2.90 -5.17 7.87
N TYR A 27 2.95 -4.57 6.70
CA TYR A 27 4.12 -4.57 5.85
C TYR A 27 5.15 -3.56 6.36
N ARG A 28 6.38 -3.70 5.92
CA ARG A 28 7.40 -2.66 6.03
C ARG A 28 7.56 -1.99 4.69
N SER A 29 7.66 -0.67 4.70
CA SER A 29 7.92 0.11 3.50
C SER A 29 9.10 1.04 3.72
N GLU A 30 9.82 1.32 2.64
CA GLU A 30 10.78 2.42 2.57
C GLU A 30 10.49 3.28 1.36
N PHE A 31 10.83 4.55 1.48
CA PHE A 31 10.77 5.50 0.39
C PHE A 31 12.14 6.16 0.26
N MET A 32 12.64 6.23 -0.97
CA MET A 32 13.88 6.91 -1.33
C MET A 32 13.54 7.92 -2.42
N PHE A 33 13.80 9.19 -2.15
CA PHE A 33 13.49 10.31 -3.04
C PHE A 33 14.70 10.57 -3.91
N CYS A 34 14.52 10.52 -5.23
CA CYS A 34 15.62 10.40 -6.17
C CYS A 34 15.52 11.40 -7.32
N ASN A 35 16.67 11.84 -7.80
CA ASN A 35 16.81 12.64 -9.00
C ASN A 35 17.65 11.90 -10.05
N PHE A 36 17.38 12.15 -11.33
CA PHE A 36 18.21 11.61 -12.41
C PHE A 36 19.56 12.30 -12.45
N ASN A 37 20.59 11.53 -12.67
CA ASN A 37 21.92 12.09 -12.96
C ASN A 37 21.95 12.71 -14.36
N GLU A 38 22.91 13.59 -14.61
CA GLU A 38 23.05 14.31 -15.88
C GLU A 38 23.05 13.34 -17.07
N GLY A 39 22.17 13.60 -18.04
CA GLY A 39 22.00 12.79 -19.24
C GLY A 39 21.31 11.43 -19.05
N LYS A 40 20.81 11.14 -17.85
CA LYS A 40 20.07 9.92 -17.52
C LYS A 40 18.57 10.18 -17.52
N ASN A 41 17.80 9.10 -17.55
CA ASN A 41 16.34 9.13 -17.56
C ASN A 41 15.76 7.89 -16.86
N TYR A 42 14.45 7.84 -16.77
CA TYR A 42 13.74 6.78 -16.08
C TYR A 42 14.04 5.36 -16.62
N GLN A 43 14.28 5.22 -17.94
CA GLN A 43 14.61 3.91 -18.52
C GLN A 43 16.01 3.42 -18.09
N ASP A 44 16.96 4.35 -17.92
CA ASP A 44 18.27 4.01 -17.36
C ASP A 44 18.15 3.51 -15.92
N VAL A 45 17.30 4.15 -15.11
CA VAL A 45 17.01 3.71 -13.72
C VAL A 45 16.40 2.31 -13.70
N LEU A 46 15.41 2.02 -14.53
CA LEU A 46 14.79 0.69 -14.60
C LEU A 46 15.81 -0.38 -15.03
N ALA A 47 16.66 -0.07 -15.99
CA ALA A 47 17.70 -0.99 -16.46
C ALA A 47 18.73 -1.32 -15.36
N GLU A 48 19.06 -0.34 -14.51
CA GLU A 48 20.00 -0.53 -13.39
C GLU A 48 19.36 -1.25 -12.19
N GLN A 49 18.04 -1.18 -12.02
CA GLN A 49 17.32 -1.86 -10.94
C GLN A 49 17.02 -3.33 -11.27
N ALA A 50 16.77 -3.65 -12.53
CA ALA A 50 16.34 -4.98 -12.96
C ALA A 50 17.22 -6.15 -12.48
N PRO A 51 18.56 -6.08 -12.48
CA PRO A 51 19.41 -7.18 -12.03
C PRO A 51 19.22 -7.56 -10.55
N TYR A 52 18.75 -6.63 -9.71
CA TYR A 52 18.53 -6.91 -8.30
C TYR A 52 17.42 -7.94 -8.06
N GLU A 53 16.42 -8.04 -8.94
CA GLU A 53 15.39 -9.08 -8.86
C GLU A 53 16.00 -10.50 -8.93
N GLN A 54 17.00 -10.70 -9.78
CA GLN A 54 17.69 -12.00 -9.87
C GLN A 54 18.40 -12.32 -8.55
N PHE A 55 19.12 -11.35 -7.97
CA PHE A 55 19.79 -11.52 -6.69
C PHE A 55 18.78 -11.90 -5.58
N LEU A 56 17.64 -11.23 -5.50
CA LEU A 56 16.58 -11.52 -4.53
C LEU A 56 16.07 -12.96 -4.68
N ASN A 57 15.75 -13.38 -5.90
CA ASN A 57 15.24 -14.71 -6.20
C ASN A 57 16.25 -15.81 -5.85
N GLU A 58 17.53 -15.64 -6.19
CA GLU A 58 18.60 -16.58 -5.89
C GLU A 58 18.83 -16.74 -4.37
N ASN A 59 18.54 -15.71 -3.57
CA ASN A 59 18.73 -15.71 -2.12
C ASN A 59 17.43 -15.94 -1.32
N GLY A 60 16.28 -16.16 -1.99
CA GLY A 60 14.99 -16.38 -1.33
C GLY A 60 14.58 -15.19 -0.45
N LEU A 61 14.76 -13.98 -0.97
CA LEU A 61 14.43 -12.73 -0.29
C LEU A 61 13.12 -12.19 -0.86
N GLU A 62 12.19 -11.87 0.04
CA GLU A 62 10.88 -11.30 -0.32
C GLU A 62 10.95 -9.77 -0.24
N TYR A 63 11.02 -9.13 -1.38
CA TYR A 63 11.05 -7.68 -1.51
C TYR A 63 10.41 -7.23 -2.81
N ASN A 64 9.47 -6.29 -2.71
CA ASN A 64 8.82 -5.71 -3.87
C ASN A 64 9.28 -4.27 -4.05
N ARG A 65 9.60 -3.90 -5.27
CA ARG A 65 9.96 -2.54 -5.66
C ARG A 65 8.94 -1.96 -6.62
N LEU A 66 8.47 -0.77 -6.26
CA LEU A 66 7.67 0.08 -7.13
C LEU A 66 8.38 1.43 -7.27
N ASN A 67 8.22 2.08 -8.39
CA ASN A 67 8.65 3.46 -8.56
C ASN A 67 7.43 4.37 -8.75
N LEU A 68 7.48 5.55 -8.13
CA LEU A 68 6.47 6.59 -8.27
C LEU A 68 7.07 7.74 -9.06
N SER A 69 6.42 8.14 -10.15
CA SER A 69 6.78 9.32 -10.92
C SER A 69 5.71 10.39 -10.73
N PRO A 70 6.05 11.63 -10.34
CA PRO A 70 5.09 12.70 -10.14
C PRO A 70 4.30 13.01 -11.42
N ILE A 71 2.96 13.14 -11.30
CA ILE A 71 2.09 13.60 -12.38
C ILE A 71 1.51 14.97 -12.01
N TRP A 72 0.87 15.06 -10.84
CA TRP A 72 0.29 16.26 -10.29
C TRP A 72 0.80 16.44 -8.86
N ASP A 73 1.99 16.97 -8.76
CA ASP A 73 2.69 17.32 -7.54
C ASP A 73 3.44 18.64 -7.83
N ASN A 74 2.93 19.74 -7.29
CA ASN A 74 3.45 21.07 -7.60
C ASN A 74 4.76 21.40 -6.85
N ASP A 75 5.07 20.66 -5.81
CA ASP A 75 6.19 20.92 -4.90
C ASP A 75 7.25 19.81 -4.96
N SER A 76 7.20 18.93 -5.97
CA SER A 76 8.17 17.85 -6.12
C SER A 76 9.57 18.39 -6.40
N GLU A 77 10.48 18.12 -5.47
CA GLU A 77 11.92 18.42 -5.59
C GLU A 77 12.71 17.20 -6.12
N TYR A 78 12.01 16.14 -6.56
CA TYR A 78 12.59 14.88 -7.03
C TYR A 78 11.90 14.40 -8.32
N ASP A 79 12.65 13.66 -9.13
CA ASP A 79 12.18 13.11 -10.40
C ASP A 79 11.35 11.83 -10.21
N TYR A 80 11.69 11.03 -9.19
CA TYR A 80 10.98 9.79 -8.86
C TYR A 80 11.19 9.40 -7.40
N VAL A 81 10.31 8.53 -6.90
CA VAL A 81 10.46 7.90 -5.59
C VAL A 81 10.54 6.40 -5.75
N MET A 82 11.54 5.78 -5.18
CA MET A 82 11.59 4.33 -5.04
C MET A 82 10.81 3.91 -3.79
N TRP A 83 9.82 3.06 -3.98
CA TRP A 83 9.01 2.51 -2.88
C TRP A 83 9.29 1.01 -2.75
N GLY A 84 10.01 0.64 -1.71
CA GLY A 84 10.29 -0.73 -1.34
C GLY A 84 9.29 -1.28 -0.32
N ASN A 85 8.96 -2.57 -0.42
CA ASN A 85 8.06 -3.24 0.51
C ASN A 85 8.56 -4.63 0.90
N TRP A 86 8.45 -4.94 2.18
CA TRP A 86 8.70 -6.27 2.76
C TRP A 86 7.44 -6.77 3.48
N PRO A 87 7.21 -8.09 3.50
CA PRO A 87 6.06 -8.67 4.19
C PRO A 87 6.09 -8.42 5.72
N ASN A 88 7.27 -8.22 6.30
CA ASN A 88 7.45 -7.95 7.72
C ASN A 88 8.84 -7.37 8.01
N GLY A 89 9.10 -7.05 9.30
CA GLY A 89 10.37 -6.48 9.73
C GLY A 89 11.54 -7.46 9.71
N GLU A 90 11.30 -8.77 9.87
CA GLU A 90 12.34 -9.80 9.78
C GLU A 90 12.92 -9.83 8.35
N MET A 91 12.04 -9.90 7.35
CA MET A 91 12.45 -9.91 5.96
C MET A 91 13.13 -8.60 5.54
N GLN A 92 12.66 -7.45 6.05
CA GLN A 92 13.33 -6.18 5.84
C GLN A 92 14.81 -6.22 6.24
N TYR A 93 15.11 -6.66 7.45
CA TYR A 93 16.49 -6.67 7.92
C TYR A 93 17.32 -7.80 7.33
N LYS A 94 16.71 -8.92 6.95
CA LYS A 94 17.38 -10.01 6.23
C LYS A 94 17.82 -9.54 4.84
N GLU A 95 16.92 -8.90 4.10
CA GLU A 95 17.21 -8.36 2.77
C GLU A 95 18.25 -7.23 2.84
N TRP A 96 18.11 -6.28 3.75
CA TRP A 96 19.11 -5.23 3.98
C TRP A 96 20.49 -5.79 4.32
N GLY A 97 20.55 -6.85 5.13
CA GLY A 97 21.80 -7.55 5.44
C GLY A 97 22.44 -8.14 4.19
N ALA A 98 21.67 -8.81 3.36
CA ALA A 98 22.14 -9.38 2.09
C ALA A 98 22.56 -8.29 1.09
N TYR A 99 21.78 -7.20 0.99
CA TYR A 99 22.15 -6.06 0.15
C TYR A 99 23.52 -5.47 0.51
N MET A 100 23.75 -5.24 1.80
CA MET A 100 25.00 -4.62 2.26
C MET A 100 26.24 -5.55 2.20
N ASN A 101 26.03 -6.84 2.45
CA ASN A 101 27.16 -7.77 2.63
C ASN A 101 27.38 -8.67 1.40
N ASP A 102 26.34 -9.11 0.72
CA ASP A 102 26.42 -10.16 -0.29
C ASP A 102 26.23 -9.60 -1.71
N TYR A 103 25.35 -8.62 -1.91
CA TYR A 103 25.06 -8.05 -3.22
C TYR A 103 26.29 -7.46 -3.94
N PRO A 104 27.21 -6.74 -3.28
CA PRO A 104 28.38 -6.19 -3.96
C PRO A 104 29.29 -7.27 -4.60
N ALA A 105 29.46 -8.41 -3.94
CA ALA A 105 30.24 -9.53 -4.46
C ALA A 105 29.48 -10.21 -5.61
N TRP A 106 28.19 -10.49 -5.42
CA TRP A 106 27.32 -11.07 -6.44
C TRP A 106 27.26 -10.19 -7.70
N ALA A 107 27.09 -8.87 -7.56
CA ALA A 107 27.07 -7.94 -8.68
C ALA A 107 28.39 -7.94 -9.47
N SER A 108 29.53 -7.99 -8.76
CA SER A 108 30.85 -8.09 -9.39
C SER A 108 31.04 -9.41 -10.15
N GLU A 109 30.56 -10.53 -9.60
CA GLU A 109 30.65 -11.85 -10.24
C GLU A 109 29.75 -11.99 -11.48
N ASN A 110 28.68 -11.19 -11.54
CA ASN A 110 27.70 -11.17 -12.64
C ASN A 110 27.92 -9.99 -13.61
N ASP A 111 29.05 -9.28 -13.52
CA ASP A 111 29.37 -8.13 -14.36
C ASP A 111 28.31 -7.02 -14.35
N ILE A 112 27.58 -6.84 -13.20
CA ILE A 112 26.59 -5.79 -13.04
C ILE A 112 27.33 -4.47 -12.76
N PRO A 113 27.10 -3.43 -13.59
CA PRO A 113 27.75 -2.14 -13.38
C PRO A 113 27.21 -1.44 -12.12
N ALA A 114 28.05 -0.59 -11.55
CA ALA A 114 27.60 0.29 -10.46
C ALA A 114 26.44 1.19 -10.93
N GLN A 115 25.46 1.38 -10.06
CA GLN A 115 24.34 2.27 -10.35
C GLN A 115 24.82 3.71 -10.55
N SER A 116 24.32 4.34 -11.58
CA SER A 116 24.73 5.67 -12.01
C SER A 116 23.60 6.51 -12.62
N ALA A 117 22.41 5.94 -12.73
CA ALA A 117 21.27 6.60 -13.38
C ALA A 117 20.58 7.63 -12.50
N GLY A 118 20.67 7.47 -11.19
CA GLY A 118 20.05 8.41 -10.25
C GLY A 118 20.78 8.48 -8.92
N GLU A 119 20.53 9.55 -8.20
CA GLU A 119 20.98 9.78 -6.83
C GLU A 119 19.75 9.95 -5.92
N CYS A 120 19.77 9.26 -4.79
CA CYS A 120 18.64 9.27 -3.86
C CYS A 120 19.04 9.88 -2.53
N GLU A 121 18.13 10.69 -2.01
CA GLU A 121 18.19 11.31 -0.68
C GLU A 121 16.97 10.94 0.15
N ASN A 122 16.95 11.36 1.40
CA ASN A 122 15.76 11.28 2.28
C ASN A 122 15.15 9.89 2.37
N PHE A 123 15.94 8.93 2.85
CA PHE A 123 15.47 7.57 3.11
C PHE A 123 14.57 7.54 4.34
N VAL A 124 13.32 7.12 4.14
CA VAL A 124 12.34 6.99 5.22
C VAL A 124 11.74 5.60 5.25
N SER A 125 11.59 5.05 6.45
CA SER A 125 10.94 3.76 6.66
C SER A 125 9.61 3.95 7.37
N MET A 126 8.58 3.24 6.89
CA MET A 126 7.21 3.33 7.39
C MET A 126 6.61 1.96 7.67
N MET A 127 5.68 1.92 8.60
CA MET A 127 4.79 0.79 8.78
C MET A 127 3.63 0.96 7.81
N ASN A 128 3.45 0.00 6.92
CA ASN A 128 2.44 0.02 5.89
C ASN A 128 1.25 -0.87 6.31
N HIS A 129 0.11 -0.26 6.51
CA HIS A 129 -1.13 -0.92 6.87
C HIS A 129 -2.08 -0.88 5.66
N ARG A 130 -2.29 -2.02 5.02
CA ARG A 130 -3.34 -2.13 4.01
C ARG A 130 -4.70 -2.15 4.71
N VAL A 131 -5.46 -1.07 4.58
CA VAL A 131 -6.72 -0.88 5.30
C VAL A 131 -7.96 -1.20 4.46
N LEU A 132 -7.81 -1.20 3.14
CA LEU A 132 -8.83 -1.59 2.19
C LEU A 132 -8.17 -2.16 0.93
N ARG A 133 -8.71 -3.25 0.38
CA ARG A 133 -8.31 -3.76 -0.94
C ARG A 133 -9.46 -4.50 -1.62
N ILE A 134 -9.81 -4.05 -2.80
CA ILE A 134 -10.73 -4.73 -3.70
C ILE A 134 -9.98 -5.02 -4.99
N ASN A 135 -9.73 -6.31 -5.25
CA ASN A 135 -8.95 -6.73 -6.40
C ASN A 135 -9.62 -6.31 -7.71
N ALA A 136 -8.81 -6.13 -8.75
CA ALA A 136 -9.23 -6.07 -10.14
C ALA A 136 -9.06 -7.45 -10.79
N ASP A 137 -9.72 -7.66 -11.92
CA ASP A 137 -9.52 -8.85 -12.76
C ASP A 137 -8.18 -8.80 -13.49
N SER A 138 -7.64 -7.60 -13.67
CA SER A 138 -6.33 -7.32 -14.29
C SER A 138 -5.63 -6.16 -13.60
N TYR A 139 -4.35 -6.02 -13.86
CA TYR A 139 -3.51 -4.92 -13.38
C TYR A 139 -2.79 -4.31 -14.58
N ASP A 140 -2.80 -2.98 -14.67
CA ASP A 140 -2.00 -2.28 -15.68
C ASP A 140 -0.52 -2.31 -15.26
N ASP A 141 0.39 -2.30 -16.25
CA ASP A 141 1.84 -2.17 -15.98
C ASP A 141 2.15 -0.83 -15.30
N ARG A 142 1.32 0.17 -15.57
CA ARG A 142 1.37 1.51 -15.00
C ARG A 142 0.07 1.82 -14.29
N MET A 143 0.14 1.90 -12.99
CA MET A 143 -0.99 2.22 -12.12
C MET A 143 -0.98 3.71 -11.76
N PHE A 144 -2.04 4.15 -11.09
CA PHE A 144 -2.11 5.49 -10.50
C PHE A 144 -2.16 5.38 -8.97
N SER A 145 -1.50 6.33 -8.30
CA SER A 145 -1.63 6.46 -6.85
C SER A 145 -1.83 7.92 -6.44
N ASP A 146 -2.75 8.14 -5.52
CA ASP A 146 -3.00 9.43 -4.91
C ASP A 146 -2.53 9.39 -3.46
N TRP A 147 -1.77 10.39 -3.04
CA TRP A 147 -1.18 10.44 -1.71
C TRP A 147 -1.62 11.68 -0.95
N ARG A 148 -1.86 11.52 0.35
CA ARG A 148 -2.27 12.60 1.24
C ARG A 148 -1.54 12.49 2.57
N GLN A 149 -1.13 13.61 3.12
CA GLN A 149 -0.67 13.71 4.50
C GLN A 149 -1.89 13.93 5.39
N CYS A 150 -2.05 13.09 6.42
CA CYS A 150 -3.20 13.14 7.31
C CYS A 150 -2.79 13.30 8.77
N THR A 151 -3.57 14.10 9.52
CA THR A 151 -3.44 14.28 10.95
C THR A 151 -4.62 13.67 11.70
N LEU A 152 -4.35 13.13 12.87
CA LEU A 152 -5.36 12.51 13.73
C LEU A 152 -5.88 13.52 14.76
N LYS A 153 -7.13 13.39 15.12
CA LYS A 153 -7.69 14.13 16.25
C LYS A 153 -7.05 13.69 17.57
N PRO A 154 -7.02 14.57 18.58
CA PRO A 154 -6.60 14.17 19.92
C PRO A 154 -7.42 12.95 20.41
N ARG A 155 -6.74 11.92 20.86
CA ARG A 155 -7.32 10.63 21.33
C ARG A 155 -7.96 9.79 20.21
N ALA A 156 -7.65 10.05 18.96
CA ALA A 156 -8.05 9.14 17.87
C ALA A 156 -7.44 7.75 18.09
N ASP A 157 -8.21 6.72 17.74
CA ASP A 157 -7.75 5.33 17.77
C ASP A 157 -7.54 4.86 16.32
N MET A 158 -6.29 4.54 15.99
CA MET A 158 -5.93 4.01 14.67
C MET A 158 -6.57 2.64 14.40
N ALA A 159 -6.79 1.81 15.42
CA ALA A 159 -7.45 0.52 15.23
C ALA A 159 -8.93 0.70 14.89
N GLU A 160 -9.61 1.63 15.57
CA GLU A 160 -11.01 1.97 15.24
C GLU A 160 -11.10 2.61 13.84
N LEU A 161 -10.17 3.49 13.46
CA LEU A 161 -10.11 4.07 12.12
C LEU A 161 -9.97 2.98 11.05
N LYS A 162 -9.07 2.01 11.25
CA LYS A 162 -8.92 0.86 10.33
C LYS A 162 -10.19 0.02 10.25
N ALA A 163 -10.91 -0.17 11.35
CA ALA A 163 -12.18 -0.88 11.35
C ALA A 163 -13.23 -0.16 10.50
N VAL A 164 -13.26 1.18 10.51
CA VAL A 164 -14.15 1.95 9.62
C VAL A 164 -13.80 1.69 8.14
N TYR A 165 -12.52 1.61 7.78
CA TYR A 165 -12.13 1.31 6.40
C TYR A 165 -12.47 -0.14 6.00
N ALA A 166 -12.44 -1.09 6.94
CA ALA A 166 -12.95 -2.44 6.68
C ALA A 166 -14.46 -2.47 6.41
N GLU A 167 -15.26 -1.65 7.13
CA GLU A 167 -16.67 -1.48 6.81
C GLU A 167 -16.88 -0.83 5.42
N MET A 168 -16.05 0.15 5.05
CA MET A 168 -16.06 0.76 3.71
C MET A 168 -15.72 -0.26 2.63
N GLU A 169 -14.72 -1.14 2.88
CA GLU A 169 -14.37 -2.22 1.95
C GLU A 169 -15.56 -3.15 1.71
N GLN A 170 -16.24 -3.59 2.77
CA GLN A 170 -17.40 -4.45 2.63
C GLN A 170 -18.49 -3.78 1.81
N LEU A 171 -18.81 -2.52 2.10
CA LEU A 171 -19.81 -1.77 1.36
C LEU A 171 -19.44 -1.59 -0.12
N ALA A 172 -18.17 -1.36 -0.43
CA ALA A 172 -17.67 -1.26 -1.81
C ALA A 172 -17.84 -2.60 -2.56
N ARG A 173 -17.51 -3.73 -1.90
CA ARG A 173 -17.70 -5.06 -2.47
C ARG A 173 -19.17 -5.35 -2.76
N ASP A 174 -20.06 -5.03 -1.82
CA ASP A 174 -21.51 -5.23 -1.96
C ASP A 174 -22.11 -4.41 -3.12
N ARG A 175 -21.41 -3.35 -3.55
CA ARG A 175 -21.78 -2.49 -4.68
C ARG A 175 -21.03 -2.81 -5.96
N GLY A 176 -20.22 -3.88 -5.98
CA GLY A 176 -19.46 -4.28 -7.16
C GLY A 176 -18.36 -3.30 -7.56
N GLN A 177 -17.91 -2.45 -6.64
CA GLN A 177 -16.76 -1.60 -6.87
C GLN A 177 -15.48 -2.43 -6.74
N GLY A 178 -14.44 -2.07 -7.47
CA GLY A 178 -13.18 -2.81 -7.44
C GLY A 178 -12.01 -2.06 -8.06
N GLY A 179 -10.87 -2.74 -8.09
CA GLY A 179 -9.68 -2.27 -8.77
C GLY A 179 -8.86 -1.24 -8.01
N TYR A 180 -8.96 -1.19 -6.67
CA TYR A 180 -8.14 -0.27 -5.88
C TYR A 180 -7.80 -0.80 -4.49
N ALA A 181 -6.77 -0.20 -3.89
CA ALA A 181 -6.40 -0.39 -2.49
C ALA A 181 -6.19 0.95 -1.78
N ILE A 182 -6.39 0.94 -0.46
CA ILE A 182 -6.04 2.07 0.42
C ILE A 182 -5.04 1.57 1.44
N HIS A 183 -3.95 2.31 1.58
CA HIS A 183 -2.91 2.05 2.56
C HIS A 183 -2.73 3.25 3.48
N PHE A 184 -2.42 2.96 4.75
CA PHE A 184 -1.93 3.94 5.72
C PHE A 184 -0.47 3.64 6.02
N PHE A 185 0.36 4.66 5.90
CA PHE A 185 1.78 4.58 6.20
C PHE A 185 2.06 5.43 7.43
N THR A 186 2.44 4.79 8.53
CA THR A 186 2.82 5.49 9.74
C THR A 186 4.34 5.59 9.86
N PRO A 187 4.88 6.76 10.24
CA PRO A 187 6.33 6.96 10.40
C PRO A 187 6.95 5.90 11.32
N TYR A 188 8.09 5.36 10.92
CA TYR A 188 8.82 4.37 11.72
C TYR A 188 10.28 4.79 11.97
N ARG A 189 11.04 5.11 10.92
CA ARG A 189 12.44 5.56 11.00
C ARG A 189 12.76 6.57 9.90
N GLY A 190 13.77 7.41 10.13
CA GLY A 190 14.24 8.38 9.15
C GLY A 190 13.39 9.67 9.08
N ILE A 191 12.28 9.74 9.78
CA ILE A 191 11.43 10.91 9.87
C ILE A 191 11.48 11.43 11.29
N GLN A 192 11.96 12.67 11.46
CA GLN A 192 11.86 13.41 12.71
C GLN A 192 10.85 14.52 12.51
N ASP A 193 9.94 14.70 13.48
CA ASP A 193 8.95 15.78 13.46
C ASP A 193 8.09 15.82 12.17
N ALA A 194 7.58 14.63 11.73
CA ALA A 194 6.68 14.57 10.60
C ALA A 194 5.48 15.53 10.80
N PRO A 195 5.13 16.35 9.80
CA PRO A 195 3.99 17.26 9.89
C PRO A 195 2.63 16.53 9.80
N TYR A 196 2.63 15.21 9.82
CA TYR A 196 1.48 14.34 9.72
C TYR A 196 1.63 13.11 10.63
N ASP A 197 0.50 12.50 10.99
CA ASP A 197 0.49 11.25 11.75
C ASP A 197 0.61 10.03 10.85
N PHE A 198 0.08 10.12 9.62
CA PHE A 198 0.19 9.06 8.60
C PHE A 198 0.02 9.62 7.18
N LEU A 199 0.61 8.91 6.20
CA LEU A 199 0.28 9.10 4.80
C LEU A 199 -0.85 8.14 4.44
N MET A 200 -1.82 8.61 3.66
CA MET A 200 -2.86 7.79 3.08
C MET A 200 -2.66 7.72 1.58
N SER A 201 -2.54 6.50 1.03
CA SER A 201 -2.49 6.32 -0.41
C SER A 201 -3.72 5.58 -0.92
N TYR A 202 -4.21 6.03 -2.09
CA TYR A 202 -5.16 5.30 -2.92
C TYR A 202 -4.39 4.78 -4.13
N ILE A 203 -4.38 3.47 -4.33
CA ILE A 203 -3.71 2.82 -5.46
C ILE A 203 -4.78 2.25 -6.36
N TRP A 204 -4.84 2.71 -7.58
CA TRP A 204 -5.75 2.26 -8.63
C TRP A 204 -5.02 1.29 -9.54
N PHE A 205 -5.51 0.06 -9.61
CA PHE A 205 -4.82 -1.04 -10.29
C PHE A 205 -4.90 -0.96 -11.81
N THR A 206 -5.90 -0.22 -12.32
CA THR A 206 -6.05 0.04 -13.75
C THR A 206 -6.50 1.49 -13.98
N SER A 207 -6.21 2.02 -15.16
CA SER A 207 -6.71 3.31 -15.63
C SER A 207 -8.24 3.33 -15.74
N GLU A 208 -8.84 2.18 -16.08
CA GLU A 208 -10.28 2.01 -16.14
C GLU A 208 -10.92 2.11 -14.74
N ALA A 209 -10.37 1.42 -13.74
CA ALA A 209 -10.82 1.50 -12.36
C ALA A 209 -10.72 2.95 -11.83
N ARG A 210 -9.62 3.64 -12.14
CA ARG A 210 -9.46 5.06 -11.79
C ARG A 210 -10.54 5.93 -12.43
N SER A 211 -10.79 5.75 -13.73
CA SER A 211 -11.81 6.49 -14.46
C SER A 211 -13.22 6.24 -13.89
N ALA A 212 -13.55 4.98 -13.63
CA ALA A 212 -14.81 4.60 -13.01
C ALA A 212 -14.95 5.19 -11.59
N GLY A 213 -13.89 5.15 -10.78
CA GLY A 213 -13.87 5.74 -9.44
C GLY A 213 -14.15 7.24 -9.45
N VAL A 214 -13.56 7.98 -10.41
CA VAL A 214 -13.82 9.42 -10.57
C VAL A 214 -15.28 9.67 -11.03
N ALA A 215 -15.77 8.91 -11.99
CA ALA A 215 -17.14 9.07 -12.51
C ALA A 215 -18.20 8.77 -11.44
N ASN A 216 -17.97 7.75 -10.61
CA ASN A 216 -18.90 7.31 -9.57
C ASN A 216 -18.70 8.03 -8.22
N TRP A 217 -17.77 8.98 -8.14
CA TRP A 217 -17.45 9.68 -6.90
C TRP A 217 -18.65 10.35 -6.21
N PRO A 218 -19.56 11.05 -6.91
CA PRO A 218 -20.72 11.64 -6.26
C PRO A 218 -21.66 10.60 -5.62
N GLU A 219 -21.90 9.48 -6.30
CA GLU A 219 -22.74 8.39 -5.78
C GLU A 219 -22.06 7.72 -4.57
N TRP A 220 -20.77 7.48 -4.66
CA TRP A 220 -19.97 6.93 -3.56
C TRP A 220 -20.00 7.83 -2.33
N ASN A 221 -19.84 9.15 -2.50
CA ASN A 221 -19.94 10.10 -1.39
C ASN A 221 -21.30 10.07 -0.71
N ALA A 222 -22.38 10.08 -1.50
CA ALA A 222 -23.74 10.00 -0.94
C ALA A 222 -23.93 8.72 -0.12
N LEU A 223 -23.44 7.58 -0.62
CA LEU A 223 -23.51 6.29 0.06
C LEU A 223 -22.70 6.29 1.38
N MET A 224 -21.51 6.89 1.39
CA MET A 224 -20.70 7.02 2.62
C MET A 224 -21.36 7.90 3.67
N GLU A 225 -22.05 8.96 3.24
CA GLU A 225 -22.83 9.82 4.14
C GLU A 225 -24.05 9.09 4.71
N GLU A 226 -24.84 8.44 3.86
CA GLU A 226 -26.04 7.70 4.25
C GLU A 226 -25.73 6.55 5.22
N SER A 227 -24.62 5.84 4.99
CA SER A 227 -24.16 4.75 5.87
C SER A 227 -23.57 5.26 7.19
N GLY A 228 -23.29 6.56 7.30
CA GLY A 228 -22.62 7.18 8.44
C GLY A 228 -21.13 6.84 8.56
N LEU A 229 -20.52 6.22 7.55
CA LEU A 229 -19.11 5.83 7.57
C LEU A 229 -18.18 7.04 7.57
N TYR A 230 -18.51 8.10 6.85
CA TYR A 230 -17.75 9.35 6.93
C TYR A 230 -17.80 9.95 8.34
N LYS A 231 -18.96 9.95 9.00
CA LYS A 231 -19.08 10.42 10.38
C LYS A 231 -18.25 9.57 11.35
N LYS A 232 -18.14 8.25 11.12
CA LYS A 232 -17.26 7.39 11.91
C LYS A 232 -15.79 7.73 11.67
N ARG A 233 -15.35 7.83 10.40
CA ARG A 233 -14.00 8.22 9.99
C ARG A 233 -13.59 9.57 10.59
N ASP A 234 -14.46 10.56 10.50
CA ASP A 234 -14.22 11.93 10.92
C ASP A 234 -14.16 12.12 12.44
N LYS A 235 -14.45 11.06 13.22
CA LYS A 235 -14.12 11.04 14.65
C LYS A 235 -12.63 10.94 14.90
N HIS A 236 -11.89 10.36 13.95
CA HIS A 236 -10.46 10.03 14.10
C HIS A 236 -9.56 10.96 13.29
N ILE A 237 -9.95 11.34 12.08
CA ILE A 237 -9.15 12.21 11.20
C ILE A 237 -9.51 13.68 11.47
N GLU A 238 -8.50 14.49 11.74
CA GLU A 238 -8.64 15.95 11.86
C GLU A 238 -8.63 16.61 10.49
N SER A 239 -7.61 16.29 9.70
CA SER A 239 -7.46 16.84 8.35
C SER A 239 -6.59 15.92 7.49
N CYS A 240 -6.74 16.02 6.17
CA CYS A 240 -5.79 15.53 5.19
C CYS A 240 -5.51 16.64 4.16
N THR A 241 -4.31 16.68 3.62
CA THR A 241 -3.93 17.57 2.50
C THR A 241 -4.72 17.28 1.23
N GLY A 242 -4.56 18.12 0.23
CA GLY A 242 -4.85 17.76 -1.16
C GLY A 242 -4.12 16.48 -1.57
N ALA A 243 -4.53 15.85 -2.65
CA ALA A 243 -3.86 14.66 -3.14
C ALA A 243 -2.77 15.04 -4.15
N ASP A 244 -1.58 14.49 -3.94
CA ASP A 244 -0.54 14.44 -4.94
C ASP A 244 -0.70 13.12 -5.72
N THR A 245 -0.59 13.17 -7.04
CA THR A 245 -0.85 12.03 -7.89
C THR A 245 0.42 11.59 -8.59
N TYR A 246 0.69 10.29 -8.53
CA TYR A 246 1.85 9.65 -9.12
C TYR A 246 1.43 8.54 -10.08
N GLN A 247 2.21 8.37 -11.13
CA GLN A 247 2.27 7.12 -11.86
C GLN A 247 3.05 6.12 -11.00
N LEU A 248 2.56 4.90 -10.92
CA LEU A 248 3.14 3.83 -10.14
C LEU A 248 3.52 2.67 -11.07
N ASP A 249 4.81 2.38 -11.17
CA ASP A 249 5.34 1.30 -12.00
C ASP A 249 5.87 0.17 -11.11
N TRP A 250 5.50 -1.09 -11.42
CA TRP A 250 6.17 -2.24 -10.86
C TRP A 250 7.56 -2.38 -11.46
N VAL A 251 8.58 -2.51 -10.61
CA VAL A 251 9.95 -2.78 -11.05
C VAL A 251 10.24 -4.27 -10.93
N TYR A 252 9.97 -4.85 -9.75
CA TYR A 252 10.04 -6.30 -9.51
C TYR A 252 9.20 -6.71 -8.29
N SER A 253 8.87 -8.02 -8.23
CA SER A 253 8.10 -8.64 -7.15
C SER A 253 8.60 -10.08 -6.94
N THR A 254 9.05 -10.38 -5.74
CA THR A 254 9.55 -11.72 -5.34
C THR A 254 8.71 -12.33 -4.24
#